data_bf668b16ff109216084fc8afa149b491
#
_entry.id   bf668b16ff109216084fc8afa149b491
#
_cell.length_a   1.000
_cell.length_b   1.000
_cell.length_c   1.000
_cell.angle_alpha   90.00
_cell.angle_beta   90.00
_cell.angle_gamma   90.00
#
_symmetry.space_group_name_H-M   'P 1'
#
loop_
_entity.id
_entity.type
_entity.pdbx_description
1 polymer ?
#
loop_
_entity_poly.entity_id
_entity_poly.type
_entity_poly.pdbx_seq_one_letter_code
_entity_poly.pdbx_strand_id
1 'polypeptide(L)'
;MRRRDLLRAGALAPILSAGLARAAEEGAAAAVSSGRWEPPSGRPWNAILVSGGAFSRYQRILEQTARGLDKLDVIQNGNVAIPEASPSTEEMWWWLAENAGGSRIRFLEDGHYCYEWSPELRESLSKEILERIRIAGDVDLILTLGTEPSLDFKALVDDIPVLCLGSTDPVANGIIPSVEDSGKDNLHATVIVEQFEWQIERFYSIFRFKRLGLMGAEVRRRKSGVEAAKRFCAQRGVEFVEEYYDEEGRDPYRDYERMRAAMQRLIDAKVDAVYLPFFLCPNDKFPEFLSMLTSRGIPSFTQAGVDPVERGILLGVAETDMENYGLFEARVIDLVTRGVKPRLLDQRFAQSQGLVINLKTAMQMGWQPPLGLLVSVEDTFSTHSPLVK
;
A
#
# COMPACT_ATOMS: atom_id res chain seq x y z
N MET A 1 37.46 37.13 9.73
CA MET A 1 36.21 36.44 10.17
C MET A 1 36.49 34.95 10.15
N ARG A 2 36.47 34.31 11.31
CA ARG A 2 36.98 32.93 11.51
C ARG A 2 35.88 31.90 11.33
N ARG A 3 36.20 30.78 10.70
CA ARG A 3 35.42 29.60 10.31
C ARG A 3 34.76 28.82 11.48
N ARG A 4 34.34 29.45 12.58
CA ARG A 4 33.85 28.76 13.79
C ARG A 4 32.40 29.00 14.18
N ASP A 5 31.64 29.79 13.41
CA ASP A 5 30.24 30.17 13.81
C ASP A 5 29.13 29.49 13.00
N LEU A 6 29.45 28.48 12.16
CA LEU A 6 28.48 27.76 11.30
C LEU A 6 28.05 26.37 11.78
N LEU A 7 28.43 25.98 13.01
CA LEU A 7 28.17 24.63 13.56
C LEU A 7 27.14 24.62 14.73
N ARG A 8 26.33 25.66 14.92
CA ARG A 8 25.33 25.69 16.00
C ARG A 8 23.86 25.66 15.59
N ALA A 9 23.54 25.45 14.33
CA ALA A 9 22.14 25.41 13.83
C ALA A 9 21.58 24.00 13.58
N GLY A 10 22.31 22.92 13.89
CA GLY A 10 21.93 21.53 13.54
C GLY A 10 21.36 20.67 14.68
N ALA A 11 21.15 21.20 15.89
CA ALA A 11 20.85 20.34 17.05
C ALA A 11 19.44 20.50 17.66
N LEU A 12 18.51 21.20 17.01
CA LEU A 12 17.15 21.45 17.56
C LEU A 12 16.02 20.63 16.93
N ALA A 13 16.27 19.93 15.80
CA ALA A 13 15.24 19.17 15.13
C ALA A 13 14.80 17.85 15.82
N PRO A 14 15.69 17.08 16.49
CA PRO A 14 15.25 15.82 17.13
C PRO A 14 14.49 16.02 18.47
N ILE A 15 14.59 17.19 19.11
CA ILE A 15 13.92 17.42 20.40
C ILE A 15 12.45 17.79 20.24
N LEU A 16 12.08 18.44 19.12
CA LEU A 16 10.68 18.78 18.84
C LEU A 16 9.86 17.56 18.39
N SER A 17 10.46 16.62 17.65
CA SER A 17 9.78 15.39 17.22
C SER A 17 9.52 14.43 18.40
N ALA A 18 10.46 14.34 19.34
CA ALA A 18 10.30 13.52 20.54
C ALA A 18 9.25 14.11 21.51
N GLY A 19 9.13 15.43 21.59
CA GLY A 19 8.12 16.12 22.39
C GLY A 19 6.70 15.96 21.86
N LEU A 20 6.51 16.00 20.56
CA LEU A 20 5.21 15.78 19.91
C LEU A 20 4.77 14.30 19.98
N ALA A 21 5.70 13.37 19.82
CA ALA A 21 5.40 11.95 19.99
C ALA A 21 5.00 11.63 21.44
N ARG A 22 5.68 12.22 22.41
CA ARG A 22 5.37 12.02 23.82
C ARG A 22 4.06 12.70 24.26
N ALA A 23 3.73 13.85 23.71
CA ALA A 23 2.43 14.52 23.94
C ALA A 23 1.27 13.74 23.29
N ALA A 24 1.49 13.09 22.15
CA ALA A 24 0.51 12.20 21.51
C ALA A 24 0.31 10.91 22.34
N GLU A 25 1.38 10.34 22.88
CA GLU A 25 1.31 9.17 23.79
C GLU A 25 0.63 9.52 25.12
N GLU A 26 0.92 10.68 25.72
CA GLU A 26 0.27 11.15 26.95
C GLU A 26 -1.19 11.54 26.70
N GLY A 27 -1.54 12.11 25.57
CA GLY A 27 -2.91 12.40 25.14
C GLY A 27 -3.73 11.14 24.87
N ALA A 28 -3.12 10.13 24.24
CA ALA A 28 -3.74 8.83 23.97
C ALA A 28 -3.97 8.05 25.27
N ALA A 29 -3.03 8.11 26.23
CA ALA A 29 -3.18 7.46 27.54
C ALA A 29 -4.34 8.04 28.36
N ALA A 30 -4.67 9.32 28.17
CA ALA A 30 -5.83 9.96 28.85
C ALA A 30 -7.18 9.61 28.20
N ALA A 31 -7.18 9.01 27.00
CA ALA A 31 -8.38 8.67 26.22
C ALA A 31 -8.79 7.18 26.35
N VAL A 32 -8.21 6.43 27.32
CA VAL A 32 -8.61 5.05 27.59
C VAL A 32 -10.06 5.05 28.06
N SER A 33 -10.98 4.54 27.22
CA SER A 33 -12.39 4.41 27.59
C SER A 33 -12.62 3.03 28.19
N SER A 34 -13.20 2.99 29.40
CA SER A 34 -13.72 1.75 29.98
C SER A 34 -14.91 1.25 29.16
N GLY A 35 -14.87 0.03 28.66
CA GLY A 35 -16.01 -0.59 27.98
C GLY A 35 -15.62 -1.55 26.86
N ARG A 36 -16.35 -1.50 25.77
CA ARG A 36 -16.35 -2.40 24.62
C ARG A 36 -14.99 -2.63 23.90
N TRP A 37 -13.99 -1.81 24.23
CA TRP A 37 -12.62 -1.81 23.68
C TRP A 37 -11.60 -2.49 24.60
N GLU A 38 -12.04 -3.01 25.74
CA GLU A 38 -11.17 -3.77 26.62
C GLU A 38 -11.07 -5.21 26.13
N PRO A 39 -9.86 -5.82 26.14
CA PRO A 39 -9.73 -7.22 25.84
C PRO A 39 -10.56 -8.03 26.82
N PRO A 40 -11.15 -9.16 26.39
CA PRO A 40 -11.81 -10.05 27.31
C PRO A 40 -10.88 -10.40 28.46
N SER A 41 -11.37 -10.24 29.70
CA SER A 41 -10.52 -10.37 30.90
C SER A 41 -9.77 -11.71 30.92
N GLY A 42 -8.43 -11.63 30.99
CA GLY A 42 -7.55 -12.78 31.17
C GLY A 42 -7.09 -13.52 29.90
N ARG A 43 -7.37 -13.02 28.70
CA ARG A 43 -6.85 -13.60 27.46
C ARG A 43 -6.36 -12.51 26.49
N PRO A 44 -5.45 -12.83 25.55
CA PRO A 44 -5.07 -11.91 24.47
C PRO A 44 -6.23 -11.63 23.51
N TRP A 45 -6.08 -10.54 22.73
CA TRP A 45 -6.96 -10.22 21.62
C TRP A 45 -6.79 -11.23 20.48
N ASN A 46 -7.86 -11.84 20.05
CA ASN A 46 -7.86 -12.74 18.92
C ASN A 46 -7.96 -11.93 17.61
N ALA A 47 -6.94 -12.02 16.78
CA ALA A 47 -6.86 -11.32 15.51
C ALA A 47 -7.12 -12.23 14.33
N ILE A 48 -7.79 -11.68 13.31
CA ILE A 48 -7.90 -12.24 11.96
C ILE A 48 -7.31 -11.28 10.94
N LEU A 49 -6.92 -11.82 9.78
CA LEU A 49 -6.45 -11.06 8.62
C LEU A 49 -7.37 -11.30 7.44
N VAL A 50 -7.82 -10.21 6.81
CA VAL A 50 -8.59 -10.27 5.56
C VAL A 50 -7.84 -9.52 4.47
N SER A 51 -7.47 -10.20 3.40
CA SER A 51 -6.74 -9.63 2.27
C SER A 51 -7.56 -9.60 0.99
N GLY A 52 -7.33 -8.61 0.13
CA GLY A 52 -7.99 -8.50 -1.16
C GLY A 52 -7.52 -9.53 -2.19
N GLY A 53 -6.31 -10.07 -2.01
CA GLY A 53 -5.69 -11.05 -2.90
C GLY A 53 -4.19 -11.17 -2.63
N ALA A 54 -3.51 -12.02 -3.38
CA ALA A 54 -2.07 -12.19 -3.29
C ALA A 54 -1.34 -10.97 -3.87
N PHE A 55 -0.46 -10.35 -3.06
CA PHE A 55 0.31 -9.18 -3.45
C PHE A 55 1.57 -9.05 -2.59
N SER A 56 2.75 -8.96 -3.22
CA SER A 56 4.04 -8.92 -2.54
C SER A 56 4.18 -7.79 -1.51
N ARG A 57 3.54 -6.65 -1.76
CA ARG A 57 3.51 -5.55 -0.79
C ARG A 57 2.79 -5.95 0.51
N TYR A 58 1.73 -6.75 0.45
CA TYR A 58 1.02 -7.21 1.64
C TYR A 58 1.89 -8.10 2.51
N GLN A 59 2.73 -8.92 1.89
CA GLN A 59 3.72 -9.73 2.61
C GLN A 59 4.72 -8.84 3.35
N ARG A 60 5.26 -7.80 2.68
CA ARG A 60 6.20 -6.86 3.32
C ARG A 60 5.55 -6.08 4.47
N ILE A 61 4.30 -5.65 4.30
CA ILE A 61 3.55 -5.01 5.38
C ILE A 61 3.39 -5.96 6.57
N LEU A 62 2.96 -7.18 6.33
CA LEU A 62 2.76 -8.18 7.39
C LEU A 62 4.06 -8.53 8.10
N GLU A 63 5.15 -8.78 7.34
CA GLU A 63 6.49 -9.05 7.89
C GLU A 63 6.96 -7.92 8.80
N GLN A 64 6.94 -6.70 8.29
CA GLN A 64 7.46 -5.56 9.05
C GLN A 64 6.58 -5.18 10.23
N THR A 65 5.26 -5.38 10.11
CA THR A 65 4.32 -5.23 11.24
C THR A 65 4.61 -6.26 12.33
N ALA A 66 4.82 -7.53 11.97
CA ALA A 66 5.18 -8.58 12.93
C ALA A 66 6.50 -8.28 13.65
N ARG A 67 7.53 -7.86 12.91
CA ARG A 67 8.81 -7.42 13.50
C ARG A 67 8.63 -6.21 14.42
N GLY A 68 7.76 -5.27 14.03
CA GLY A 68 7.42 -4.12 14.87
C GLY A 68 6.73 -4.52 16.16
N LEU A 69 5.79 -5.45 16.11
CA LEU A 69 5.10 -5.99 17.30
C LEU A 69 6.05 -6.71 18.26
N ASP A 70 7.02 -7.45 17.72
CA ASP A 70 8.08 -8.10 18.51
C ASP A 70 8.97 -7.05 19.20
N LYS A 71 9.42 -6.01 18.46
CA LYS A 71 10.19 -4.88 19.02
C LYS A 71 9.45 -4.14 20.15
N LEU A 72 8.11 -4.17 20.14
CA LEU A 72 7.26 -3.54 21.15
C LEU A 72 6.80 -4.49 22.26
N ASP A 73 7.33 -5.71 22.32
CA ASP A 73 6.94 -6.76 23.26
C ASP A 73 5.42 -7.06 23.24
N VAL A 74 4.75 -6.87 22.10
CA VAL A 74 3.33 -7.23 21.91
C VAL A 74 3.18 -8.71 21.61
N ILE A 75 4.10 -9.25 20.81
CA ILE A 75 4.25 -10.67 20.49
C ILE A 75 5.67 -11.12 20.80
N GLN A 76 5.88 -12.44 20.81
CA GLN A 76 7.20 -13.07 20.83
C GLN A 76 7.48 -13.64 19.44
N ASN A 77 8.71 -13.47 18.95
CA ASN A 77 9.13 -14.02 17.68
C ASN A 77 8.37 -13.46 16.45
N GLY A 78 8.63 -12.20 16.12
CA GLY A 78 8.06 -11.52 14.93
C GLY A 78 8.83 -11.76 13.61
N ASN A 79 9.81 -12.69 13.58
CA ASN A 79 10.66 -12.91 12.41
C ASN A 79 10.04 -13.88 11.39
N VAL A 80 8.85 -13.56 10.91
CA VAL A 80 8.20 -14.33 9.83
C VAL A 80 8.94 -14.11 8.51
N ALA A 81 9.22 -15.20 7.79
CA ALA A 81 9.85 -15.13 6.47
C ALA A 81 8.80 -14.89 5.37
N ILE A 82 9.19 -14.15 4.33
CA ILE A 82 8.37 -14.00 3.11
C ILE A 82 8.59 -15.25 2.25
N PRO A 83 7.52 -16.00 1.88
CA PRO A 83 7.63 -17.13 0.97
C PRO A 83 8.06 -16.65 -0.44
N GLU A 84 9.06 -17.33 -1.03
CA GLU A 84 9.52 -17.00 -2.39
C GLU A 84 8.56 -17.48 -3.49
N ALA A 85 7.82 -18.56 -3.21
CA ALA A 85 7.01 -19.25 -4.22
C ALA A 85 5.66 -18.60 -4.52
N SER A 86 5.15 -17.74 -3.62
CA SER A 86 3.81 -17.16 -3.75
C SER A 86 3.74 -15.79 -3.09
N PRO A 87 3.07 -14.80 -3.70
CA PRO A 87 2.83 -13.50 -3.06
C PRO A 87 1.66 -13.52 -2.04
N SER A 88 1.19 -14.70 -1.63
CA SER A 88 0.17 -14.87 -0.58
C SER A 88 0.72 -14.59 0.82
N THR A 89 -0.13 -14.05 1.69
CA THR A 89 0.17 -13.87 3.12
C THR A 89 -0.26 -15.05 3.97
N GLU A 90 -0.81 -16.11 3.38
CA GLU A 90 -1.42 -17.24 4.08
C GLU A 90 -0.39 -18.03 4.90
N GLU A 91 0.71 -18.48 4.28
CA GLU A 91 1.78 -19.21 4.97
C GLU A 91 2.42 -18.38 6.10
N MET A 92 2.53 -17.06 5.88
CA MET A 92 3.04 -16.12 6.89
C MET A 92 2.09 -16.02 8.09
N TRP A 93 0.78 -15.99 7.84
CA TRP A 93 -0.22 -15.95 8.89
C TRP A 93 -0.24 -17.22 9.72
N TRP A 94 -0.18 -18.40 9.10
CA TRP A 94 -0.08 -19.67 9.79
C TRP A 94 1.17 -19.75 10.66
N TRP A 95 2.31 -19.30 10.11
CA TRP A 95 3.54 -19.24 10.88
C TRP A 95 3.41 -18.32 12.11
N LEU A 96 2.79 -17.15 11.96
CA LEU A 96 2.54 -16.23 13.07
C LEU A 96 1.59 -16.85 14.11
N ALA A 97 0.55 -17.52 13.70
CA ALA A 97 -0.39 -18.20 14.58
C ALA A 97 0.29 -19.28 15.45
N GLU A 98 1.22 -20.00 14.86
CA GLU A 98 1.96 -21.08 15.54
C GLU A 98 3.11 -20.56 16.42
N ASN A 99 3.84 -19.52 15.95
CA ASN A 99 5.14 -19.17 16.50
C ASN A 99 5.20 -17.81 17.21
N ALA A 100 4.23 -16.90 16.97
CA ALA A 100 4.29 -15.50 17.39
C ALA A 100 3.31 -15.15 18.50
N GLY A 101 3.00 -16.09 19.39
CA GLY A 101 2.09 -15.86 20.51
C GLY A 101 2.58 -14.75 21.44
N GLY A 102 1.65 -14.00 22.05
CA GLY A 102 1.95 -12.93 23.01
C GLY A 102 0.88 -12.79 24.09
N SER A 103 1.16 -11.95 25.06
CA SER A 103 0.23 -11.69 26.16
C SER A 103 -0.95 -10.80 25.74
N ARG A 104 -0.80 -10.04 24.64
CA ARG A 104 -1.80 -9.06 24.21
C ARG A 104 -2.51 -9.42 22.92
N ILE A 105 -1.87 -10.12 21.98
CA ILE A 105 -2.45 -10.53 20.70
C ILE A 105 -2.21 -12.02 20.47
N ARG A 106 -3.20 -12.66 19.86
CA ARG A 106 -3.16 -14.03 19.36
C ARG A 106 -3.65 -14.02 17.92
N PHE A 107 -2.85 -14.52 17.01
CA PHE A 107 -3.25 -14.77 15.63
C PHE A 107 -4.05 -16.09 15.60
N LEU A 108 -5.29 -16.04 15.12
CA LEU A 108 -6.09 -17.26 15.02
C LEU A 108 -5.59 -18.11 13.84
N GLU A 109 -5.37 -19.39 14.06
CA GLU A 109 -4.84 -20.32 13.05
C GLU A 109 -5.74 -20.34 11.80
N ASP A 110 -7.05 -20.40 11.98
CA ASP A 110 -8.09 -20.32 10.97
C ASP A 110 -8.57 -18.90 10.67
N GLY A 111 -7.73 -17.91 10.99
CA GLY A 111 -8.06 -16.47 10.90
C GLY A 111 -7.55 -15.76 9.65
N HIS A 112 -7.04 -16.49 8.65
CA HIS A 112 -6.62 -15.91 7.38
C HIS A 112 -7.71 -16.06 6.32
N TYR A 113 -8.12 -14.93 5.71
CA TYR A 113 -9.12 -14.88 4.65
C TYR A 113 -8.56 -14.10 3.47
N CYS A 114 -8.67 -14.66 2.26
CA CYS A 114 -8.20 -14.03 1.03
C CYS A 114 -9.29 -14.00 -0.02
N TYR A 115 -9.63 -12.82 -0.55
CA TYR A 115 -10.64 -12.66 -1.59
C TYR A 115 -10.17 -13.09 -3.00
N GLU A 116 -8.85 -13.34 -3.16
CA GLU A 116 -8.22 -13.73 -4.43
C GLU A 116 -8.60 -12.83 -5.62
N TRP A 117 -8.86 -11.56 -5.33
CA TRP A 117 -9.39 -10.57 -6.29
C TRP A 117 -10.74 -10.96 -6.91
N SER A 118 -11.46 -11.94 -6.33
CA SER A 118 -12.75 -12.46 -6.80
C SER A 118 -13.92 -11.80 -6.08
N PRO A 119 -14.87 -11.18 -6.81
CA PRO A 119 -16.09 -10.64 -6.23
C PRO A 119 -16.94 -11.70 -5.52
N GLU A 120 -16.96 -12.93 -6.06
CA GLU A 120 -17.72 -14.06 -5.50
C GLU A 120 -17.15 -14.50 -4.16
N LEU A 121 -15.81 -14.65 -4.06
CA LEU A 121 -15.13 -14.98 -2.80
C LEU A 121 -15.26 -13.85 -1.78
N ARG A 122 -15.16 -12.59 -2.21
CA ARG A 122 -15.39 -11.43 -1.36
C ARG A 122 -16.76 -11.50 -0.68
N GLU A 123 -17.84 -11.77 -1.45
CA GLU A 123 -19.19 -11.84 -0.91
C GLU A 123 -19.35 -13.00 0.06
N SER A 124 -18.87 -14.21 -0.29
CA SER A 124 -19.00 -15.41 0.53
C SER A 124 -18.19 -15.31 1.83
N LEU A 125 -16.91 -14.91 1.76
CA LEU A 125 -16.04 -14.80 2.93
C LEU A 125 -16.47 -13.67 3.87
N SER A 126 -16.94 -12.55 3.33
CA SER A 126 -17.48 -11.47 4.18
C SER A 126 -18.68 -11.93 5.00
N LYS A 127 -19.57 -12.73 4.41
CA LYS A 127 -20.71 -13.33 5.13
C LYS A 127 -20.25 -14.34 6.18
N GLU A 128 -19.32 -15.21 5.83
CA GLU A 128 -18.73 -16.21 6.74
C GLU A 128 -18.10 -15.55 7.97
N ILE A 129 -17.26 -14.52 7.76
CA ILE A 129 -16.61 -13.80 8.85
C ILE A 129 -17.63 -13.12 9.75
N LEU A 130 -18.66 -12.48 9.18
CA LEU A 130 -19.74 -11.88 9.97
C LEU A 130 -20.53 -12.90 10.78
N GLU A 131 -20.78 -14.07 10.22
CA GLU A 131 -21.44 -15.16 10.92
C GLU A 131 -20.56 -15.68 12.06
N ARG A 132 -19.25 -15.86 11.84
CA ARG A 132 -18.28 -16.19 12.88
C ARG A 132 -18.29 -15.18 14.03
N ILE A 133 -18.19 -13.88 13.70
CA ILE A 133 -18.25 -12.80 14.70
C ILE A 133 -19.53 -12.86 15.53
N ARG A 134 -20.66 -13.15 14.89
CA ARG A 134 -21.97 -13.17 15.54
C ARG A 134 -22.20 -14.42 16.39
N ILE A 135 -21.73 -15.60 15.94
CA ILE A 135 -22.04 -16.90 16.55
C ILE A 135 -20.93 -17.32 17.50
N ALA A 136 -19.70 -17.38 17.05
CA ALA A 136 -18.57 -17.80 17.86
C ALA A 136 -18.08 -16.69 18.80
N GLY A 137 -18.15 -15.43 18.37
CA GLY A 137 -17.73 -14.27 19.16
C GLY A 137 -16.25 -14.32 19.57
N ASP A 138 -15.44 -15.04 18.77
CA ASP A 138 -14.04 -15.30 19.07
C ASP A 138 -13.08 -14.33 18.40
N VAL A 139 -13.57 -13.37 17.60
CA VAL A 139 -12.78 -12.34 16.91
C VAL A 139 -12.85 -11.03 17.66
N ASP A 140 -11.70 -10.50 18.05
CA ASP A 140 -11.57 -9.23 18.79
C ASP A 140 -10.91 -8.12 17.96
N LEU A 141 -10.17 -8.46 16.90
CA LEU A 141 -9.43 -7.53 16.07
C LEU A 141 -9.42 -7.99 14.60
N ILE A 142 -9.75 -7.10 13.69
CA ILE A 142 -9.71 -7.35 12.25
C ILE A 142 -8.61 -6.52 11.62
N LEU A 143 -7.61 -7.19 11.05
CA LEU A 143 -6.56 -6.58 10.24
C LEU A 143 -6.95 -6.71 8.77
N THR A 144 -6.85 -5.64 8.00
CA THR A 144 -7.19 -5.69 6.57
C THR A 144 -6.00 -5.27 5.70
N LEU A 145 -5.79 -6.01 4.61
CA LEU A 145 -4.84 -5.71 3.55
C LEU A 145 -5.59 -5.57 2.22
N GLY A 146 -5.76 -4.35 1.77
CA GLY A 146 -6.49 -4.01 0.55
C GLY A 146 -7.69 -3.10 0.77
N THR A 147 -8.11 -2.48 -0.31
CA THR A 147 -9.21 -1.52 -0.29
C THR A 147 -10.56 -2.21 -0.05
N GLU A 148 -10.82 -3.32 -0.75
CA GLU A 148 -12.07 -4.06 -0.69
C GLU A 148 -12.37 -4.59 0.72
N PRO A 149 -11.46 -5.35 1.40
CA PRO A 149 -11.74 -5.82 2.75
C PRO A 149 -11.88 -4.66 3.75
N SER A 150 -11.14 -3.56 3.57
CA SER A 150 -11.27 -2.38 4.44
C SER A 150 -12.63 -1.71 4.30
N LEU A 151 -13.17 -1.60 3.08
CA LEU A 151 -14.52 -1.07 2.83
C LEU A 151 -15.60 -1.97 3.42
N ASP A 152 -15.46 -3.28 3.27
CA ASP A 152 -16.43 -4.25 3.76
C ASP A 152 -16.53 -4.19 5.30
N PHE A 153 -15.42 -4.32 6.00
CA PHE A 153 -15.43 -4.35 7.46
C PHE A 153 -15.69 -2.98 8.09
N LYS A 154 -15.31 -1.88 7.41
CA LYS A 154 -15.82 -0.56 7.79
C LYS A 154 -17.35 -0.51 7.80
N ALA A 155 -18.00 -1.12 6.80
CA ALA A 155 -19.46 -1.06 6.65
C ALA A 155 -20.20 -2.07 7.54
N LEU A 156 -19.59 -3.23 7.78
CA LEU A 156 -20.25 -4.38 8.37
C LEU A 156 -20.05 -4.52 9.88
N VAL A 157 -19.06 -3.82 10.46
CA VAL A 157 -18.67 -3.96 11.87
C VAL A 157 -18.57 -2.59 12.53
N ASP A 158 -19.18 -2.46 13.72
CA ASP A 158 -19.19 -1.22 14.51
C ASP A 158 -18.49 -1.33 15.86
N ASP A 159 -18.28 -2.54 16.36
CA ASP A 159 -17.89 -2.82 17.73
C ASP A 159 -16.56 -3.60 17.89
N ILE A 160 -15.98 -4.07 16.80
CA ILE A 160 -14.65 -4.68 16.77
C ILE A 160 -13.69 -3.73 16.05
N PRO A 161 -12.49 -3.48 16.57
CA PRO A 161 -11.46 -2.71 15.88
C PRO A 161 -11.15 -3.28 14.49
N VAL A 162 -11.18 -2.40 13.49
CA VAL A 162 -10.79 -2.67 12.11
C VAL A 162 -9.59 -1.80 11.78
N LEU A 163 -8.44 -2.42 11.55
CA LEU A 163 -7.20 -1.73 11.23
C LEU A 163 -6.81 -2.01 9.77
N CYS A 164 -6.90 -0.97 8.95
CA CYS A 164 -6.52 -1.01 7.55
C CYS A 164 -5.02 -0.76 7.42
N LEU A 165 -4.23 -1.83 7.36
CA LEU A 165 -2.76 -1.80 7.32
C LEU A 165 -2.21 -1.46 5.94
N GLY A 166 -2.97 -1.68 4.86
CA GLY A 166 -2.48 -1.45 3.52
C GLY A 166 -3.61 -1.28 2.52
N SER A 167 -3.98 -0.05 2.22
CA SER A 167 -4.88 0.27 1.11
C SER A 167 -4.31 1.41 0.29
N THR A 168 -4.73 1.47 -0.97
CA THR A 168 -4.38 2.60 -1.84
C THR A 168 -5.32 3.74 -1.53
N ASP A 169 -4.81 4.91 -1.14
CA ASP A 169 -5.56 6.14 -0.88
C ASP A 169 -6.88 5.92 -0.09
N PRO A 170 -6.81 5.68 1.22
CA PRO A 170 -7.98 5.39 2.04
C PRO A 170 -9.07 6.48 1.99
N VAL A 171 -8.68 7.75 1.77
CA VAL A 171 -9.62 8.88 1.67
C VAL A 171 -10.35 8.86 0.33
N ALA A 172 -9.63 8.82 -0.78
CA ALA A 172 -10.25 8.79 -2.11
C ALA A 172 -11.11 7.54 -2.33
N ASN A 173 -10.76 6.42 -1.68
CA ASN A 173 -11.54 5.19 -1.71
C ASN A 173 -12.75 5.21 -0.77
N GLY A 174 -12.88 6.22 0.07
CA GLY A 174 -13.99 6.31 1.02
C GLY A 174 -13.91 5.33 2.18
N ILE A 175 -12.73 4.78 2.49
CA ILE A 175 -12.51 4.00 3.72
C ILE A 175 -12.66 4.94 4.92
N ILE A 176 -12.03 6.10 4.86
CA ILE A 176 -12.12 7.17 5.85
C ILE A 176 -12.52 8.49 5.20
N PRO A 177 -13.19 9.41 5.89
CA PRO A 177 -13.59 10.71 5.33
C PRO A 177 -12.42 11.68 5.18
N SER A 178 -11.42 11.63 6.04
CA SER A 178 -10.22 12.47 5.98
C SER A 178 -9.04 11.83 6.69
N VAL A 179 -7.86 12.41 6.53
CA VAL A 179 -6.64 11.96 7.20
C VAL A 179 -6.68 12.27 8.71
N GLU A 180 -7.47 13.27 9.10
CA GLU A 180 -7.62 13.72 10.50
C GLU A 180 -8.65 12.89 11.29
N ASP A 181 -9.58 12.24 10.59
CA ASP A 181 -10.68 11.51 11.23
C ASP A 181 -11.08 10.28 10.43
N SER A 182 -11.05 9.10 11.05
CA SER A 182 -11.51 7.87 10.40
C SER A 182 -13.03 7.77 10.28
N GLY A 183 -13.78 8.63 10.98
CA GLY A 183 -15.25 8.68 10.92
C GLY A 183 -15.96 7.62 11.77
N LYS A 184 -15.25 6.62 12.29
CA LYS A 184 -15.81 5.55 13.16
C LYS A 184 -14.85 5.23 14.29
N ASP A 185 -15.37 5.07 15.50
CA ASP A 185 -14.57 4.81 16.71
C ASP A 185 -13.71 3.53 16.61
N ASN A 186 -14.21 2.53 15.85
CA ASN A 186 -13.55 1.24 15.66
C ASN A 186 -12.62 1.17 14.43
N LEU A 187 -12.46 2.24 13.66
CA LEU A 187 -11.73 2.22 12.40
C LEU A 187 -10.44 3.05 12.49
N HIS A 188 -9.36 2.47 12.01
CA HIS A 188 -8.12 3.17 11.66
C HIS A 188 -7.68 2.78 10.25
N ALA A 189 -7.13 3.72 9.50
CA ALA A 189 -6.54 3.45 8.19
C ALA A 189 -5.27 4.27 8.00
N THR A 190 -4.16 3.62 7.74
CA THR A 190 -2.89 4.28 7.50
C THR A 190 -2.88 4.97 6.14
N VAL A 191 -2.60 6.26 6.14
CA VAL A 191 -2.53 7.11 4.94
C VAL A 191 -1.09 7.53 4.69
N ILE A 192 -0.54 7.10 3.55
CA ILE A 192 0.74 7.62 3.07
C ILE A 192 0.46 8.97 2.41
N VAL A 193 0.86 10.05 3.07
CA VAL A 193 0.58 11.40 2.60
C VAL A 193 1.44 11.79 1.40
N GLU A 194 0.86 12.56 0.46
CA GLU A 194 1.54 13.14 -0.71
C GLU A 194 2.23 12.13 -1.66
N GLN A 195 1.94 10.83 -1.53
CA GLN A 195 2.65 9.81 -2.30
C GLN A 195 2.47 9.96 -3.82
N PHE A 196 1.28 10.30 -4.28
CA PHE A 196 1.00 10.39 -5.72
C PHE A 196 1.53 11.69 -6.32
N GLU A 197 1.43 12.80 -5.61
CA GLU A 197 1.98 14.09 -5.99
C GLU A 197 3.50 13.97 -6.21
N TRP A 198 4.20 13.35 -5.28
CA TRP A 198 5.64 13.10 -5.37
C TRP A 198 5.99 12.25 -6.60
N GLN A 199 5.26 11.16 -6.86
CA GLN A 199 5.48 10.26 -7.99
C GLN A 199 5.37 11.01 -9.33
N ILE A 200 4.30 11.77 -9.50
CA ILE A 200 4.03 12.49 -10.75
C ILE A 200 5.03 13.63 -10.94
N GLU A 201 5.37 14.37 -9.88
CA GLU A 201 6.41 15.41 -9.92
C GLU A 201 7.76 14.82 -10.32
N ARG A 202 8.15 13.66 -9.76
CA ARG A 202 9.40 12.97 -10.12
C ARG A 202 9.38 12.52 -11.58
N PHE A 203 8.31 11.91 -12.03
CA PHE A 203 8.16 11.50 -13.42
C PHE A 203 8.27 12.70 -14.38
N TYR A 204 7.55 13.77 -14.07
CA TYR A 204 7.61 15.02 -14.84
C TYR A 204 9.00 15.65 -14.81
N SER A 205 9.69 15.64 -13.70
CA SER A 205 11.04 16.22 -13.59
C SER A 205 12.04 15.56 -14.54
N ILE A 206 11.85 14.28 -14.84
CA ILE A 206 12.71 13.47 -15.71
C ILE A 206 12.36 13.68 -17.19
N PHE A 207 11.06 13.61 -17.56
CA PHE A 207 10.65 13.56 -18.96
C PHE A 207 10.00 14.83 -19.51
N ARG A 208 9.57 15.75 -18.63
CA ARG A 208 8.95 17.03 -19.06
C ARG A 208 7.84 16.85 -20.09
N PHE A 209 7.03 15.82 -19.91
CA PHE A 209 5.93 15.48 -20.79
C PHE A 209 4.90 16.62 -20.90
N LYS A 210 4.25 16.71 -22.07
CA LYS A 210 3.19 17.69 -22.35
C LYS A 210 1.80 17.07 -22.32
N ARG A 211 1.71 15.77 -22.54
CA ARG A 211 0.48 15.00 -22.57
C ARG A 211 0.66 13.69 -21.81
N LEU A 212 0.17 13.67 -20.57
CA LEU A 212 0.23 12.50 -19.70
C LEU A 212 -0.98 11.59 -19.95
N GLY A 213 -0.73 10.34 -20.30
CA GLY A 213 -1.74 9.29 -20.34
C GLY A 213 -1.84 8.55 -19.01
N LEU A 214 -3.06 8.22 -18.61
CA LEU A 214 -3.33 7.30 -17.51
C LEU A 214 -4.20 6.17 -18.03
N MET A 215 -3.76 4.91 -17.82
CA MET A 215 -4.56 3.72 -18.09
C MET A 215 -4.90 3.03 -16.80
N GLY A 216 -6.15 2.65 -16.59
CA GLY A 216 -6.59 1.93 -15.41
C GLY A 216 -7.84 1.08 -15.63
N ALA A 217 -8.12 0.18 -14.70
CA ALA A 217 -9.39 -0.53 -14.68
C ALA A 217 -10.52 0.41 -14.21
N GLU A 218 -11.69 0.36 -14.84
CA GLU A 218 -12.84 1.23 -14.49
C GLU A 218 -13.25 1.09 -13.02
N VAL A 219 -13.21 -0.13 -12.49
CA VAL A 219 -13.51 -0.42 -11.09
C VAL A 219 -12.57 0.30 -10.09
N ARG A 220 -11.39 0.72 -10.57
CA ARG A 220 -10.37 1.44 -9.77
C ARG A 220 -10.24 2.92 -10.17
N ARG A 221 -11.14 3.46 -10.99
CA ARG A 221 -11.04 4.81 -11.56
C ARG A 221 -10.81 5.92 -10.53
N ARG A 222 -11.44 5.82 -9.37
CA ARG A 222 -11.28 6.82 -8.28
C ARG A 222 -10.16 6.46 -7.31
N LYS A 223 -9.52 5.30 -7.46
CA LYS A 223 -8.73 4.62 -6.42
C LYS A 223 -7.21 4.76 -6.60
N SER A 224 -6.72 5.53 -7.56
CA SER A 224 -5.35 5.33 -8.03
C SER A 224 -4.55 6.61 -8.24
N GLY A 225 -4.69 7.60 -7.40
CA GLY A 225 -3.96 8.87 -7.56
C GLY A 225 -4.38 9.70 -8.77
N VAL A 226 -5.53 9.37 -9.38
CA VAL A 226 -6.05 10.05 -10.58
C VAL A 226 -6.26 11.53 -10.31
N GLU A 227 -6.85 11.86 -9.17
CA GLU A 227 -7.11 13.27 -8.81
C GLU A 227 -5.82 14.05 -8.54
N ALA A 228 -4.78 13.40 -8.00
CA ALA A 228 -3.45 14.00 -7.87
C ALA A 228 -2.84 14.29 -9.26
N ALA A 229 -2.94 13.33 -10.19
CA ALA A 229 -2.48 13.52 -11.56
C ALA A 229 -3.23 14.65 -12.27
N LYS A 230 -4.55 14.75 -12.12
CA LYS A 230 -5.36 15.84 -12.68
C LYS A 230 -4.95 17.19 -12.13
N ARG A 231 -4.84 17.31 -10.81
CA ARG A 231 -4.40 18.56 -10.17
C ARG A 231 -3.02 18.98 -10.65
N PHE A 232 -2.06 18.05 -10.65
CA PHE A 232 -0.71 18.32 -11.13
C PHE A 232 -0.69 18.79 -12.58
N CYS A 233 -1.37 18.09 -13.48
CA CYS A 233 -1.42 18.43 -14.90
C CYS A 233 -2.07 19.81 -15.12
N ALA A 234 -3.17 20.11 -14.45
CA ALA A 234 -3.83 21.40 -14.52
C ALA A 234 -2.92 22.56 -14.04
N GLN A 235 -2.17 22.36 -12.95
CA GLN A 235 -1.24 23.36 -12.42
C GLN A 235 -0.03 23.62 -13.33
N ARG A 236 0.39 22.62 -14.11
CA ARG A 236 1.58 22.68 -14.97
C ARG A 236 1.26 22.92 -16.44
N GLY A 237 -0.02 23.02 -16.82
CA GLY A 237 -0.44 23.14 -18.22
C GLY A 237 -0.15 21.88 -19.05
N VAL A 238 -0.12 20.72 -18.42
CA VAL A 238 0.02 19.41 -19.05
C VAL A 238 -1.38 18.91 -19.43
N GLU A 239 -1.54 18.40 -20.65
CA GLU A 239 -2.77 17.73 -21.06
C GLU A 239 -2.85 16.36 -20.38
N PHE A 240 -4.02 16.03 -19.82
CA PHE A 240 -4.24 14.74 -19.15
C PHE A 240 -5.26 13.93 -19.92
N VAL A 241 -4.89 12.71 -20.32
CA VAL A 241 -5.72 11.77 -21.09
C VAL A 241 -5.94 10.52 -20.27
N GLU A 242 -7.19 10.18 -20.00
CA GLU A 242 -7.58 9.01 -19.23
C GLU A 242 -8.22 7.96 -20.17
N GLU A 243 -7.78 6.71 -20.03
CA GLU A 243 -8.41 5.56 -20.67
C GLU A 243 -8.63 4.45 -19.66
N TYR A 244 -9.84 3.93 -19.67
CA TYR A 244 -10.25 2.88 -18.75
C TYR A 244 -10.72 1.63 -19.51
N TYR A 245 -10.56 0.49 -18.85
CA TYR A 245 -11.06 -0.79 -19.33
C TYR A 245 -11.86 -1.51 -18.27
N ASP A 246 -12.85 -2.28 -18.70
CA ASP A 246 -13.61 -3.13 -17.80
C ASP A 246 -12.79 -4.36 -17.44
N GLU A 247 -12.62 -4.59 -16.14
CA GLU A 247 -11.96 -5.75 -15.54
C GLU A 247 -13.00 -6.63 -14.87
N GLU A 248 -13.24 -7.82 -15.43
CA GLU A 248 -14.20 -8.77 -14.88
C GLU A 248 -13.57 -9.74 -13.88
N GLY A 249 -12.23 -9.89 -13.93
CA GLY A 249 -11.45 -10.77 -13.04
C GLY A 249 -11.65 -12.27 -13.28
N ARG A 250 -12.56 -12.64 -14.19
CA ARG A 250 -12.87 -14.05 -14.47
C ARG A 250 -11.95 -14.70 -15.51
N ASP A 251 -11.49 -13.88 -16.46
CA ASP A 251 -10.61 -14.29 -17.55
C ASP A 251 -9.52 -13.23 -17.74
N PRO A 252 -8.30 -13.47 -17.21
CA PRO A 252 -7.23 -12.50 -17.29
C PRO A 252 -6.77 -12.21 -18.74
N TYR A 253 -6.97 -13.13 -19.68
CA TYR A 253 -6.62 -12.88 -21.09
C TYR A 253 -7.65 -11.98 -21.78
N ARG A 254 -8.91 -12.11 -21.44
CA ARG A 254 -9.96 -11.23 -21.94
C ARG A 254 -9.82 -9.82 -21.37
N ASP A 255 -9.51 -9.71 -20.09
CA ASP A 255 -9.21 -8.43 -19.44
C ASP A 255 -7.95 -7.80 -20.05
N TYR A 256 -6.93 -8.60 -20.39
CA TYR A 256 -5.75 -8.14 -21.11
C TYR A 256 -6.08 -7.53 -22.48
N GLU A 257 -6.95 -8.12 -23.30
CA GLU A 257 -7.34 -7.56 -24.60
C GLU A 257 -8.03 -6.20 -24.45
N ARG A 258 -8.85 -6.02 -23.41
CA ARG A 258 -9.50 -4.73 -23.10
C ARG A 258 -8.46 -3.69 -22.62
N MET A 259 -7.54 -4.11 -21.77
CA MET A 259 -6.42 -3.29 -21.29
C MET A 259 -5.53 -2.83 -22.46
N ARG A 260 -5.18 -3.76 -23.36
CA ARG A 260 -4.39 -3.49 -24.57
C ARG A 260 -5.10 -2.47 -25.46
N ALA A 261 -6.42 -2.60 -25.65
CA ALA A 261 -7.20 -1.65 -26.42
C ALA A 261 -7.22 -0.25 -25.79
N ALA A 262 -7.33 -0.16 -24.47
CA ALA A 262 -7.24 1.12 -23.73
C ALA A 262 -5.86 1.76 -23.91
N MET A 263 -4.79 0.99 -23.81
CA MET A 263 -3.43 1.48 -24.08
C MET A 263 -3.27 1.97 -25.53
N GLN A 264 -3.86 1.27 -26.50
CA GLN A 264 -3.82 1.70 -27.90
C GLN A 264 -4.52 3.05 -28.08
N ARG A 265 -5.66 3.30 -27.40
CA ARG A 265 -6.35 4.60 -27.48
C ARG A 265 -5.49 5.73 -26.89
N LEU A 266 -4.74 5.51 -25.81
CA LEU A 266 -3.75 6.49 -25.32
C LEU A 266 -2.66 6.79 -26.35
N ILE A 267 -2.14 5.76 -27.01
CA ILE A 267 -1.13 5.90 -28.06
C ILE A 267 -1.69 6.70 -29.24
N ASP A 268 -2.92 6.40 -29.67
CA ASP A 268 -3.61 7.09 -30.77
C ASP A 268 -3.89 8.58 -30.40
N ALA A 269 -4.15 8.83 -29.12
CA ALA A 269 -4.24 10.19 -28.55
C ALA A 269 -2.88 10.91 -28.45
N LYS A 270 -1.79 10.26 -28.86
CA LYS A 270 -0.41 10.80 -28.90
C LYS A 270 0.09 11.28 -27.52
N VAL A 271 -0.16 10.49 -26.49
CA VAL A 271 0.46 10.73 -25.19
C VAL A 271 1.98 10.57 -25.31
N ASP A 272 2.73 11.39 -24.58
CA ASP A 272 4.19 11.37 -24.58
C ASP A 272 4.78 10.82 -23.27
N ALA A 273 3.92 10.42 -22.33
CA ALA A 273 4.25 9.66 -21.13
C ALA A 273 3.02 8.91 -20.63
N VAL A 274 3.20 7.79 -19.93
CA VAL A 274 2.10 7.00 -19.36
C VAL A 274 2.34 6.72 -17.88
N TYR A 275 1.35 7.05 -17.05
CA TYR A 275 1.27 6.71 -15.64
C TYR A 275 0.35 5.51 -15.44
N LEU A 276 0.89 4.46 -14.81
CA LEU A 276 0.24 3.17 -14.65
C LEU A 276 -0.09 2.92 -13.17
N PRO A 277 -1.35 3.07 -12.77
CA PRO A 277 -1.84 2.52 -11.51
C PRO A 277 -1.66 1.00 -11.43
N PHE A 278 -2.13 0.40 -10.33
CA PHE A 278 -2.19 -1.05 -10.25
C PHE A 278 -3.05 -1.64 -11.38
N PHE A 279 -2.49 -2.62 -12.07
CA PHE A 279 -3.15 -3.36 -13.16
C PHE A 279 -2.72 -4.83 -13.13
N LEU A 280 -3.60 -5.71 -13.59
CA LEU A 280 -3.34 -7.13 -13.72
C LEU A 280 -3.04 -7.44 -15.19
N CYS A 281 -1.89 -8.04 -15.44
CA CYS A 281 -1.48 -8.44 -16.79
C CYS A 281 -0.90 -9.86 -16.73
N PRO A 282 -1.40 -10.82 -17.54
CA PRO A 282 -0.82 -12.16 -17.61
C PRO A 282 0.67 -12.12 -17.91
N ASN A 283 1.44 -13.01 -17.28
CA ASN A 283 2.90 -12.98 -17.37
C ASN A 283 3.42 -13.13 -18.83
N ASP A 284 2.81 -14.00 -19.58
CA ASP A 284 3.15 -14.26 -21.00
C ASP A 284 2.75 -13.09 -21.93
N LYS A 285 1.82 -12.23 -21.50
CA LYS A 285 1.37 -11.04 -22.23
C LYS A 285 2.10 -9.75 -21.88
N PHE A 286 2.79 -9.74 -20.74
CA PHE A 286 3.47 -8.54 -20.28
C PHE A 286 4.54 -8.01 -21.26
N PRO A 287 5.37 -8.85 -21.92
CA PRO A 287 6.31 -8.37 -22.94
C PRO A 287 5.63 -7.69 -24.14
N GLU A 288 4.48 -8.21 -24.58
CA GLU A 288 3.69 -7.61 -25.66
C GLU A 288 3.16 -6.23 -25.23
N PHE A 289 2.57 -6.15 -24.04
CA PHE A 289 2.09 -4.89 -23.45
C PHE A 289 3.21 -3.85 -23.35
N LEU A 290 4.36 -4.25 -22.81
CA LEU A 290 5.52 -3.37 -22.67
C LEU A 290 6.01 -2.85 -24.03
N SER A 291 6.02 -3.68 -25.05
CA SER A 291 6.48 -3.32 -26.41
C SER A 291 5.63 -2.22 -27.05
N MET A 292 4.35 -2.07 -26.65
CA MET A 292 3.48 -1.01 -27.16
C MET A 292 4.04 0.39 -26.81
N LEU A 293 4.68 0.52 -25.66
CA LEU A 293 5.28 1.76 -25.18
C LEU A 293 6.74 1.90 -25.62
N THR A 294 7.55 0.88 -25.37
CA THR A 294 8.99 0.92 -25.62
C THR A 294 9.36 1.11 -27.08
N SER A 295 8.64 0.46 -28.01
CA SER A 295 8.86 0.62 -29.45
C SER A 295 8.56 2.03 -29.98
N ARG A 296 7.85 2.82 -29.21
CA ARG A 296 7.47 4.21 -29.54
C ARG A 296 8.21 5.25 -28.72
N GLY A 297 9.12 4.80 -27.84
CA GLY A 297 9.85 5.70 -26.93
C GLY A 297 8.96 6.40 -25.90
N ILE A 298 7.79 5.83 -25.57
CA ILE A 298 6.87 6.41 -24.57
C ILE A 298 7.30 5.95 -23.17
N PRO A 299 7.80 6.85 -22.31
CA PRO A 299 8.18 6.51 -20.95
C PRO A 299 6.96 6.12 -20.11
N SER A 300 7.16 5.12 -19.24
CA SER A 300 6.15 4.62 -18.33
C SER A 300 6.58 4.72 -16.88
N PHE A 301 5.65 5.03 -16.00
CA PHE A 301 5.81 5.06 -14.56
C PHE A 301 4.71 4.26 -13.89
N THR A 302 5.05 3.40 -12.92
CA THR A 302 4.07 2.66 -12.14
C THR A 302 4.10 3.04 -10.66
N GLN A 303 2.91 3.10 -10.06
CA GLN A 303 2.76 3.25 -8.61
C GLN A 303 2.74 1.90 -7.87
N ALA A 304 2.73 0.78 -8.61
CA ALA A 304 2.53 -0.55 -8.04
C ALA A 304 3.80 -1.17 -7.44
N GLY A 305 4.83 -0.36 -7.17
CA GLY A 305 6.07 -0.81 -6.52
C GLY A 305 7.13 -1.31 -7.49
N VAL A 306 8.03 -2.14 -6.97
CA VAL A 306 9.24 -2.60 -7.66
C VAL A 306 8.94 -3.67 -8.72
N ASP A 307 8.04 -4.61 -8.42
CA ASP A 307 7.79 -5.79 -9.26
C ASP A 307 7.47 -5.47 -10.74
N PRO A 308 6.59 -4.50 -11.08
CA PRO A 308 6.36 -4.15 -12.48
C PRO A 308 7.58 -3.52 -13.16
N VAL A 309 8.45 -2.84 -12.40
CA VAL A 309 9.70 -2.26 -12.94
C VAL A 309 10.71 -3.35 -13.23
N GLU A 310 10.85 -4.35 -12.36
CA GLU A 310 11.67 -5.53 -12.62
C GLU A 310 11.21 -6.28 -13.87
N ARG A 311 9.90 -6.34 -14.12
CA ARG A 311 9.31 -6.93 -15.34
C ARG A 311 9.49 -6.07 -16.60
N GLY A 312 9.83 -4.79 -16.46
CA GLY A 312 10.16 -3.93 -17.61
C GLY A 312 9.43 -2.60 -17.69
N ILE A 313 8.54 -2.22 -16.74
CA ILE A 313 8.08 -0.82 -16.68
C ILE A 313 9.32 0.05 -16.43
N LEU A 314 9.40 1.22 -17.09
CA LEU A 314 10.61 2.02 -17.10
C LEU A 314 10.97 2.56 -15.72
N LEU A 315 10.00 3.15 -15.03
CA LEU A 315 10.17 3.76 -13.70
C LEU A 315 9.06 3.31 -12.75
N GLY A 316 9.37 3.32 -11.48
CA GLY A 316 8.41 3.11 -10.41
C GLY A 316 8.94 3.61 -9.06
N VAL A 317 8.19 3.32 -8.02
CA VAL A 317 8.57 3.65 -6.64
C VAL A 317 9.24 2.48 -5.95
N ALA A 318 10.31 2.78 -5.20
CA ALA A 318 10.84 1.91 -4.17
C ALA A 318 10.14 2.21 -2.84
N GLU A 319 9.78 1.16 -2.15
CA GLU A 319 9.27 1.25 -0.78
C GLU A 319 10.46 1.19 0.18
N THR A 320 11.12 2.34 0.39
CA THR A 320 12.38 2.40 1.12
C THR A 320 12.22 2.42 2.63
N ASP A 321 11.01 2.59 3.14
CA ASP A 321 10.75 2.83 4.57
C ASP A 321 9.78 1.81 5.20
N MET A 322 9.82 0.58 4.69
CA MET A 322 8.90 -0.48 5.14
C MET A 322 9.10 -0.86 6.61
N GLU A 323 10.31 -0.75 7.15
CA GLU A 323 10.57 -1.00 8.56
C GLU A 323 9.84 0.02 9.46
N ASN A 324 9.92 1.32 9.15
CA ASN A 324 9.19 2.33 9.89
C ASN A 324 7.68 2.25 9.65
N TYR A 325 7.25 1.84 8.43
CA TYR A 325 5.85 1.56 8.14
C TYR A 325 5.32 0.44 9.06
N GLY A 326 6.01 -0.70 9.11
CA GLY A 326 5.63 -1.80 9.98
C GLY A 326 5.66 -1.45 11.47
N LEU A 327 6.64 -0.64 11.89
CA LEU A 327 6.68 -0.14 13.28
C LEU A 327 5.51 0.82 13.58
N PHE A 328 5.09 1.64 12.62
CA PHE A 328 3.90 2.48 12.76
C PHE A 328 2.64 1.63 12.94
N GLU A 329 2.43 0.63 12.07
CA GLU A 329 1.30 -0.30 12.19
C GLU A 329 1.33 -1.07 13.52
N ALA A 330 2.50 -1.53 13.94
CA ALA A 330 2.67 -2.21 15.22
C ALA A 330 2.30 -1.32 16.42
N ARG A 331 2.63 -0.02 16.38
CA ARG A 331 2.23 0.95 17.41
C ARG A 331 0.72 1.16 17.45
N VAL A 332 0.09 1.24 16.28
CA VAL A 332 -1.38 1.32 16.19
C VAL A 332 -2.01 0.10 16.85
N ILE A 333 -1.55 -1.10 16.50
CA ILE A 333 -2.02 -2.36 17.08
C ILE A 333 -1.76 -2.40 18.60
N ASP A 334 -0.57 -2.00 19.06
CA ASP A 334 -0.22 -1.94 20.48
C ASP A 334 -1.16 -1.03 21.27
N LEU A 335 -1.43 0.17 20.77
CA LEU A 335 -2.32 1.13 21.43
C LEU A 335 -3.77 0.63 21.45
N VAL A 336 -4.24 0.04 20.38
CA VAL A 336 -5.60 -0.54 20.31
C VAL A 336 -5.73 -1.69 21.30
N THR A 337 -4.73 -2.57 21.40
CA THR A 337 -4.74 -3.68 22.38
C THR A 337 -4.61 -3.23 23.83
N ARG A 338 -4.26 -1.97 24.07
CA ARG A 338 -4.31 -1.30 25.40
C ARG A 338 -5.64 -0.58 25.65
N GLY A 339 -6.62 -0.65 24.74
CA GLY A 339 -7.95 -0.05 24.87
C GLY A 339 -8.08 1.36 24.29
N VAL A 340 -7.09 1.84 23.52
CA VAL A 340 -7.22 3.11 22.78
C VAL A 340 -8.13 2.90 21.57
N LYS A 341 -9.12 3.77 21.39
CA LYS A 341 -10.00 3.71 20.22
C LYS A 341 -9.23 3.97 18.95
N PRO A 342 -9.37 3.14 17.90
CA PRO A 342 -8.70 3.33 16.60
C PRO A 342 -8.84 4.74 16.02
N ARG A 343 -10.01 5.37 16.14
CA ARG A 343 -10.31 6.72 15.64
C ARG A 343 -9.42 7.82 16.24
N LEU A 344 -8.91 7.62 17.46
CA LEU A 344 -8.08 8.61 18.17
C LEU A 344 -6.61 8.56 17.76
N LEU A 345 -6.21 7.57 16.97
CA LEU A 345 -4.84 7.37 16.55
C LEU A 345 -4.53 8.17 15.29
N ASP A 346 -3.29 8.65 15.16
CA ASP A 346 -2.84 9.34 13.95
C ASP A 346 -2.81 8.36 12.78
N GLN A 347 -3.42 8.75 11.66
CA GLN A 347 -3.50 7.98 10.44
C GLN A 347 -2.39 8.31 9.43
N ARG A 348 -1.61 9.37 9.70
CA ARG A 348 -0.57 9.85 8.79
C ARG A 348 0.71 9.09 8.93
N PHE A 349 1.15 8.51 7.84
CA PHE A 349 2.49 7.99 7.71
C PHE A 349 3.26 8.79 6.65
N ALA A 350 4.32 9.48 7.07
CA ALA A 350 5.22 10.20 6.17
C ALA A 350 6.27 9.22 5.64
N GLN A 351 6.04 8.66 4.46
CA GLN A 351 6.95 7.70 3.84
C GLN A 351 7.99 8.41 2.97
N SER A 352 9.25 8.08 3.16
CA SER A 352 10.28 8.33 2.16
C SER A 352 10.04 7.45 0.94
N GLN A 353 10.00 8.04 -0.25
CA GLN A 353 9.85 7.31 -1.50
C GLN A 353 11.14 7.45 -2.33
N GLY A 354 11.66 6.31 -2.79
CA GLY A 354 12.75 6.24 -3.75
C GLY A 354 12.23 5.96 -5.16
N LEU A 355 13.07 6.16 -6.16
CA LEU A 355 12.81 5.72 -7.53
C LEU A 355 13.52 4.41 -7.80
N VAL A 356 12.90 3.55 -8.60
CA VAL A 356 13.53 2.41 -9.24
C VAL A 356 13.42 2.54 -10.75
N ILE A 357 14.41 2.00 -11.47
CA ILE A 357 14.51 2.12 -12.93
C ILE A 357 14.86 0.78 -13.58
N ASN A 358 14.24 0.50 -14.72
CA ASN A 358 14.64 -0.60 -15.59
C ASN A 358 15.54 -0.09 -16.73
N LEU A 359 16.83 -0.38 -16.64
CA LEU A 359 17.86 0.05 -17.60
C LEU A 359 17.72 -0.66 -18.95
N LYS A 360 17.25 -1.91 -18.97
CA LYS A 360 17.00 -2.62 -20.24
C LYS A 360 15.88 -1.93 -21.01
N THR A 361 14.81 -1.52 -20.34
CA THR A 361 13.74 -0.75 -20.96
C THR A 361 14.22 0.61 -21.45
N ALA A 362 15.01 1.32 -20.64
CA ALA A 362 15.64 2.59 -21.05
C ALA A 362 16.44 2.43 -22.34
N MET A 363 17.28 1.39 -22.44
CA MET A 363 18.06 1.08 -23.63
C MET A 363 17.17 0.74 -24.83
N GLN A 364 16.10 -0.05 -24.66
CA GLN A 364 15.16 -0.39 -25.72
C GLN A 364 14.44 0.83 -26.31
N MET A 365 14.20 1.84 -25.46
CA MET A 365 13.61 3.12 -25.87
C MET A 365 14.62 4.08 -26.50
N GLY A 366 15.91 3.74 -26.50
CA GLY A 366 16.99 4.65 -26.91
C GLY A 366 17.22 5.80 -25.95
N TRP A 367 16.74 5.68 -24.71
CA TRP A 367 16.92 6.71 -23.67
C TRP A 367 18.09 6.36 -22.76
N GLN A 368 18.99 7.34 -22.56
CA GLN A 368 20.11 7.23 -21.64
C GLN A 368 19.80 8.03 -20.37
N PRO A 369 19.60 7.38 -19.23
CA PRO A 369 19.38 8.07 -17.97
C PRO A 369 20.57 8.95 -17.61
N PRO A 370 20.37 10.22 -17.20
CA PRO A 370 21.45 11.06 -16.72
C PRO A 370 22.13 10.44 -15.50
N LEU A 371 23.46 10.62 -15.37
CA LEU A 371 24.22 10.08 -14.24
C LEU A 371 23.67 10.53 -12.89
N GLY A 372 23.22 11.79 -12.78
CA GLY A 372 22.60 12.30 -11.56
C GLY A 372 21.31 11.55 -11.16
N LEU A 373 20.55 11.07 -12.14
CA LEU A 373 19.40 10.21 -11.86
C LEU A 373 19.85 8.84 -11.37
N LEU A 374 20.80 8.21 -12.06
CA LEU A 374 21.32 6.88 -11.71
C LEU A 374 21.91 6.82 -10.29
N VAL A 375 22.52 7.91 -9.83
CA VAL A 375 23.03 8.01 -8.45
C VAL A 375 21.92 8.22 -7.42
N SER A 376 20.76 8.71 -7.85
CA SER A 376 19.63 9.05 -6.96
C SER A 376 18.53 7.98 -6.90
N VAL A 377 18.59 6.95 -7.74
CA VAL A 377 17.65 5.83 -7.68
C VAL A 377 18.05 4.83 -6.61
N GLU A 378 17.08 4.18 -6.01
CA GLU A 378 17.28 3.16 -4.97
C GLU A 378 17.76 1.84 -5.55
N ASP A 379 17.23 1.47 -6.74
CA ASP A 379 17.61 0.24 -7.40
C ASP A 379 17.53 0.35 -8.93
N THR A 380 18.27 -0.51 -9.61
CA THR A 380 18.34 -0.58 -11.07
C THR A 380 18.20 -2.01 -11.58
N PHE A 381 17.30 -2.23 -12.53
CA PHE A 381 17.12 -3.53 -13.17
C PHE A 381 17.69 -3.53 -14.59
N SER A 382 18.59 -4.45 -14.88
CA SER A 382 19.21 -4.62 -16.20
C SER A 382 18.59 -5.76 -17.04
N THR A 383 17.55 -6.40 -16.49
CA THR A 383 16.83 -7.51 -17.11
C THR A 383 15.32 -7.26 -17.07
N HIS A 384 14.56 -8.13 -17.72
CA HIS A 384 13.11 -8.26 -17.49
C HIS A 384 12.91 -9.63 -16.84
N SER A 385 12.68 -9.63 -15.54
CA SER A 385 12.44 -10.88 -14.81
C SER A 385 10.99 -11.34 -15.05
N PRO A 386 10.76 -12.61 -15.38
CA PRO A 386 9.41 -13.17 -15.29
C PRO A 386 9.01 -13.23 -13.81
N LEU A 387 7.75 -12.96 -13.48
CA LEU A 387 7.25 -13.31 -12.15
C LEU A 387 7.47 -14.82 -11.94
N VAL A 388 8.03 -15.18 -10.80
CA VAL A 388 8.03 -16.57 -10.33
C VAL A 388 6.57 -17.00 -10.21
N LYS A 389 6.25 -18.15 -10.80
CA LYS A 389 4.88 -18.70 -10.87
C LYS A 389 4.38 -19.07 -9.49
#